data_a1a7b458075047d8b83e0c7434d6a745
#
_entry.id   a1a7b458075047d8b83e0c7434d6a745
#
_cell.length_a   1.000
_cell.length_b   1.000
_cell.length_c   1.000
_cell.angle_alpha   90.00
_cell.angle_beta   90.00
_cell.angle_gamma   90.00
#
_symmetry.space_group_name_H-M   'P 1'
#
loop_
_entity.id
_entity.type
_entity.pdbx_description
1 polymer ?
#
loop_
_entity_poly.entity_id
_entity_poly.type
_entity_poly.pdbx_seq_one_letter_code
_entity_poly.pdbx_strand_id
1 'polypeptide(L)'
;MVKPIPEGYHSVTPYLVVDDAKAAIDFYSRAFGAKEKFRLPMGDRIGHAELLIGDSHIMLADEFPEMGHLSPKSRGGTSVSLMVYVPDVDTTFRKAIDAGASEARPIEDQFWGDRMGTLTDPFGHVWSLATHVEEVPPEELQRRMEQFSKGEQQAQPAQPQPA
;
A
#
# COMPACT_ATOMS: atom_id res chain seq x y z
N MET A 1 -3.87 34.42 -7.26
CA MET A 1 -2.77 34.01 -6.37
C MET A 1 -2.66 32.50 -6.45
N VAL A 2 -1.48 31.93 -6.67
CA VAL A 2 -1.29 30.47 -6.75
C VAL A 2 -1.38 29.90 -5.33
N LYS A 3 -2.15 28.81 -5.16
CA LYS A 3 -2.24 28.09 -3.87
C LYS A 3 -0.94 27.31 -3.63
N PRO A 4 -0.36 27.33 -2.42
CA PRO A 4 0.88 26.61 -2.11
C PRO A 4 0.70 25.07 -2.15
N ILE A 5 -0.50 24.58 -1.89
CA ILE A 5 -0.89 23.17 -2.09
C ILE A 5 -1.79 23.13 -3.31
N PRO A 6 -1.47 22.33 -4.34
CA PRO A 6 -2.30 22.21 -5.53
C PRO A 6 -3.71 21.75 -5.19
N GLU A 7 -4.69 22.15 -6.00
CA GLU A 7 -6.08 21.79 -5.75
C GLU A 7 -6.29 20.29 -5.88
N GLY A 8 -6.98 19.70 -4.88
CA GLY A 8 -7.22 18.27 -4.78
C GLY A 8 -6.06 17.46 -4.16
N TYR A 9 -4.92 18.10 -3.85
CA TYR A 9 -3.80 17.46 -3.17
C TYR A 9 -3.85 17.68 -1.66
N HIS A 10 -3.32 16.72 -0.91
CA HIS A 10 -3.02 16.86 0.51
C HIS A 10 -1.54 17.22 0.71
N SER A 11 -1.15 17.61 1.93
CA SER A 11 0.23 18.01 2.24
C SER A 11 1.24 16.88 2.02
N VAL A 12 0.81 15.61 2.16
CA VAL A 12 1.63 14.43 1.92
C VAL A 12 1.08 13.71 0.70
N THR A 13 1.92 13.52 -0.30
CA THR A 13 1.60 12.77 -1.52
C THR A 13 2.67 11.70 -1.71
N PRO A 14 2.32 10.41 -1.72
CA PRO A 14 3.28 9.35 -2.00
C PRO A 14 3.87 9.47 -3.40
N TYR A 15 5.18 9.27 -3.51
CA TYR A 15 5.87 9.18 -4.79
C TYR A 15 6.52 7.80 -4.91
N LEU A 16 6.06 7.00 -5.87
CA LEU A 16 6.51 5.63 -6.08
C LEU A 16 7.55 5.59 -7.20
N VAL A 17 8.61 4.83 -6.99
CA VAL A 17 9.55 4.49 -8.05
C VAL A 17 9.34 3.02 -8.40
N VAL A 18 9.14 2.71 -9.66
CA VAL A 18 8.84 1.36 -10.15
C VAL A 18 9.77 0.98 -11.30
N ASP A 19 9.90 -0.31 -11.55
CA ASP A 19 10.73 -0.83 -12.65
C ASP A 19 10.02 -0.79 -14.02
N ASP A 20 8.68 -0.66 -14.04
CA ASP A 20 7.87 -0.45 -15.25
C ASP A 20 6.64 0.40 -14.90
N ALA A 21 6.74 1.70 -15.13
CA ALA A 21 5.67 2.64 -14.79
C ALA A 21 4.43 2.48 -15.68
N LYS A 22 4.56 2.03 -16.93
CA LYS A 22 3.41 1.75 -17.79
C LYS A 22 2.59 0.59 -17.24
N ALA A 23 3.26 -0.50 -16.90
CA ALA A 23 2.62 -1.66 -16.29
C ALA A 23 2.04 -1.32 -14.90
N ALA A 24 2.71 -0.47 -14.11
CA ALA A 24 2.24 -0.05 -12.80
C ALA A 24 0.94 0.76 -12.88
N ILE A 25 0.83 1.71 -13.82
CA ILE A 25 -0.39 2.48 -14.05
C ILE A 25 -1.56 1.56 -14.42
N ASP A 26 -1.34 0.60 -15.32
CA ASP A 26 -2.35 -0.38 -15.69
C ASP A 26 -2.77 -1.27 -14.51
N PHE A 27 -1.80 -1.75 -13.73
CA PHE A 27 -2.06 -2.54 -12.52
C PHE A 27 -2.90 -1.76 -11.51
N TYR A 28 -2.50 -0.53 -11.14
CA TYR A 28 -3.23 0.27 -10.15
C TYR A 28 -4.64 0.63 -10.63
N SER A 29 -4.83 0.82 -11.94
CA SER A 29 -6.16 1.02 -12.53
C SER A 29 -7.05 -0.21 -12.36
N ARG A 30 -6.56 -1.40 -12.65
CA ARG A 30 -7.31 -2.67 -12.53
C ARG A 30 -7.53 -3.09 -11.08
N ALA A 31 -6.49 -2.96 -10.25
CA ALA A 31 -6.50 -3.42 -8.85
C ALA A 31 -7.30 -2.47 -7.94
N PHE A 32 -7.03 -1.17 -8.03
CA PHE A 32 -7.53 -0.17 -7.08
C PHE A 32 -8.49 0.85 -7.70
N GLY A 33 -8.80 0.72 -8.99
CA GLY A 33 -9.62 1.70 -9.69
C GLY A 33 -8.93 3.06 -9.86
N ALA A 34 -7.60 3.08 -9.86
CA ALA A 34 -6.83 4.30 -10.04
C ALA A 34 -7.16 4.99 -11.37
N LYS A 35 -7.30 6.30 -11.33
CA LYS A 35 -7.54 7.14 -12.49
C LYS A 35 -6.28 7.91 -12.83
N GLU A 36 -5.72 7.70 -14.01
CA GLU A 36 -4.60 8.49 -14.48
C GLU A 36 -5.02 9.93 -14.73
N LYS A 37 -4.26 10.86 -14.16
CA LYS A 37 -4.44 12.31 -14.37
C LYS A 37 -3.63 12.77 -15.58
N PHE A 38 -2.35 12.42 -15.59
CA PHE A 38 -1.45 12.64 -16.72
C PHE A 38 -0.16 11.84 -16.53
N ARG A 39 0.63 11.75 -17.59
CA ARG A 39 2.00 11.24 -17.58
C ARG A 39 2.91 12.07 -18.47
N LEU A 40 4.17 12.13 -18.09
CA LEU A 40 5.24 12.81 -18.83
C LEU A 40 6.27 11.76 -19.26
N PRO A 41 6.33 11.42 -20.56
CA PRO A 41 7.34 10.50 -21.06
C PRO A 41 8.73 11.14 -21.03
N MET A 42 9.75 10.30 -20.80
CA MET A 42 11.15 10.65 -20.92
C MET A 42 11.85 9.56 -21.73
N GLY A 43 11.93 9.74 -23.04
CA GLY A 43 12.32 8.69 -23.97
C GLY A 43 11.31 7.54 -23.98
N ASP A 44 11.77 6.34 -23.75
CA ASP A 44 10.96 5.12 -23.65
C ASP A 44 10.44 4.85 -22.23
N ARG A 45 10.89 5.63 -21.23
CA ARG A 45 10.47 5.58 -19.82
C ARG A 45 9.44 6.66 -19.50
N ILE A 46 8.74 6.51 -18.39
CA ILE A 46 7.88 7.53 -17.80
C ILE A 46 8.67 8.27 -16.72
N GLY A 47 8.98 9.54 -16.98
CA GLY A 47 9.68 10.39 -16.03
C GLY A 47 8.81 10.87 -14.87
N HIS A 48 7.49 10.92 -15.08
CA HIS A 48 6.52 11.31 -14.05
C HIS A 48 5.11 10.91 -14.48
N ALA A 49 4.31 10.43 -13.53
CA ALA A 49 2.87 10.25 -13.70
C ALA A 49 2.13 10.54 -12.40
N GLU A 50 0.87 10.92 -12.53
CA GLU A 50 -0.03 11.16 -11.41
C GLU A 50 -1.32 10.37 -11.56
N LEU A 51 -1.69 9.67 -10.49
CA LEU A 51 -2.90 8.87 -10.38
C LEU A 51 -3.75 9.36 -9.21
N LEU A 52 -5.06 9.14 -9.31
CA LEU A 52 -6.01 9.31 -8.22
C LEU A 52 -6.57 7.96 -7.81
N ILE A 53 -6.35 7.55 -6.55
CA ILE A 53 -6.95 6.38 -5.92
C ILE A 53 -7.92 6.88 -4.85
N GLY A 54 -9.24 6.61 -5.02
CA GLY A 54 -10.23 7.19 -4.14
C GLY A 54 -10.19 8.72 -4.20
N ASP A 55 -9.86 9.34 -3.07
CA ASP A 55 -9.69 10.79 -2.90
C ASP A 55 -8.22 11.24 -2.86
N SER A 56 -7.28 10.32 -3.00
CA SER A 56 -5.86 10.55 -2.74
C SER A 56 -5.02 10.48 -4.02
N HIS A 57 -4.19 11.49 -4.24
CA HIS A 57 -3.21 11.48 -5.31
C HIS A 57 -1.99 10.66 -4.93
N ILE A 58 -1.48 9.90 -5.88
CA ILE A 58 -0.15 9.30 -5.85
C ILE A 58 0.61 9.70 -7.09
N MET A 59 1.91 9.82 -6.96
CA MET A 59 2.84 10.09 -8.06
C MET A 59 3.70 8.87 -8.29
N LEU A 60 4.15 8.64 -9.52
CA LEU A 60 5.10 7.58 -9.82
C LEU A 60 5.98 7.91 -11.03
N ALA A 61 7.10 7.23 -11.11
CA ALA A 61 8.02 7.27 -12.23
C ALA A 61 8.69 5.90 -12.42
N ASP A 62 9.21 5.67 -13.61
CA ASP A 62 10.20 4.62 -13.83
C ASP A 62 11.46 4.86 -12.98
N GLU A 63 12.18 3.80 -12.66
CA GLU A 63 13.47 3.96 -12.00
C GLU A 63 14.51 4.59 -12.92
N PHE A 64 15.37 5.41 -12.33
CA PHE A 64 16.51 6.06 -12.96
C PHE A 64 17.73 5.81 -12.09
N PRO A 65 18.37 4.64 -12.23
CA PRO A 65 19.53 4.25 -11.41
C PRO A 65 20.68 5.25 -11.48
N GLU A 66 20.88 5.86 -12.66
CA GLU A 66 21.86 6.91 -12.90
C GLU A 66 21.64 8.18 -12.06
N MET A 67 20.40 8.38 -11.57
CA MET A 67 20.03 9.49 -10.68
C MET A 67 19.81 9.04 -9.23
N GLY A 68 20.06 7.76 -8.92
CA GLY A 68 19.81 7.18 -7.60
C GLY A 68 18.34 6.89 -7.30
N HIS A 69 17.44 7.02 -8.28
CA HIS A 69 16.02 6.67 -8.15
C HIS A 69 15.83 5.19 -8.47
N LEU A 70 15.75 4.36 -7.44
CA LEU A 70 15.67 2.90 -7.56
C LEU A 70 14.30 2.41 -7.11
N SER A 71 13.77 1.42 -7.84
CA SER A 71 12.55 0.70 -7.47
C SER A 71 12.78 -0.20 -6.24
N PRO A 72 11.72 -0.68 -5.56
CA PRO A 72 11.86 -1.66 -4.48
C PRO A 72 12.62 -2.92 -4.91
N LYS A 73 12.42 -3.40 -6.15
CA LYS A 73 13.16 -4.56 -6.66
C LYS A 73 14.66 -4.31 -6.72
N SER A 74 15.07 -3.16 -7.23
CA SER A 74 16.50 -2.78 -7.33
C SER A 74 17.11 -2.48 -5.96
N ARG A 75 16.31 -2.11 -4.95
CA ARG A 75 16.75 -1.89 -3.57
C ARG A 75 16.71 -3.14 -2.70
N GLY A 76 16.07 -4.22 -3.17
CA GLY A 76 15.86 -5.43 -2.37
C GLY A 76 14.69 -5.34 -1.40
N GLY A 77 13.78 -4.39 -1.58
CA GLY A 77 12.56 -4.22 -0.78
C GLY A 77 12.20 -2.76 -0.50
N THR A 78 11.17 -2.58 0.32
CA THR A 78 10.70 -1.27 0.79
C THR A 78 10.46 -1.29 2.30
N SER A 79 10.71 -0.16 2.97
CA SER A 79 10.37 0.04 4.39
C SER A 79 9.03 0.79 4.58
N VAL A 80 8.38 1.20 3.49
CA VAL A 80 7.11 1.92 3.50
C VAL A 80 6.01 1.01 2.99
N SER A 81 4.89 0.95 3.72
CA SER A 81 3.63 0.38 3.23
C SER A 81 2.59 1.49 3.07
N LEU A 82 1.70 1.31 2.10
CA LEU A 82 0.61 2.24 1.84
C LEU A 82 -0.69 1.62 2.32
N MET A 83 -1.44 2.35 3.15
CA MET A 83 -2.77 1.95 3.59
C MET A 83 -3.81 2.58 2.69
N VAL A 84 -4.73 1.77 2.16
CA VAL A 84 -5.85 2.22 1.34
C VAL A 84 -7.15 1.73 1.95
N TYR A 85 -8.01 2.67 2.35
CA TYR A 85 -9.37 2.36 2.76
C TYR A 85 -10.30 2.28 1.56
N VAL A 86 -11.05 1.20 1.48
CA VAL A 86 -12.00 0.90 0.40
C VAL A 86 -13.35 0.48 0.97
N PRO A 87 -14.45 0.69 0.23
CA PRO A 87 -15.78 0.28 0.71
C PRO A 87 -15.95 -1.23 0.88
N ASP A 88 -15.24 -2.04 0.10
CA ASP A 88 -15.27 -3.51 0.12
C ASP A 88 -13.86 -4.06 -0.11
N VAL A 89 -13.21 -4.40 0.99
CA VAL A 89 -11.83 -4.90 0.98
C VAL A 89 -11.74 -6.29 0.33
N ASP A 90 -12.71 -7.17 0.54
CA ASP A 90 -12.69 -8.53 -0.02
C ASP A 90 -12.70 -8.49 -1.55
N THR A 91 -13.58 -7.68 -2.13
CA THR A 91 -13.64 -7.49 -3.58
C THR A 91 -12.39 -6.81 -4.14
N THR A 92 -11.90 -5.76 -3.48
CA THR A 92 -10.72 -5.01 -3.96
C THR A 92 -9.45 -5.85 -3.87
N PHE A 93 -9.27 -6.59 -2.79
CA PHE A 93 -8.13 -7.48 -2.59
C PHE A 93 -8.08 -8.57 -3.67
N ARG A 94 -9.22 -9.21 -3.95
CA ARG A 94 -9.32 -10.23 -5.01
C ARG A 94 -8.94 -9.64 -6.37
N LYS A 95 -9.46 -8.46 -6.72
CA LYS A 95 -9.08 -7.77 -7.97
C LYS A 95 -7.57 -7.51 -8.06
N ALA A 96 -6.95 -7.13 -6.95
CA ALA A 96 -5.51 -6.89 -6.91
C ALA A 96 -4.71 -8.19 -7.13
N ILE A 97 -5.12 -9.30 -6.50
CA ILE A 97 -4.52 -10.63 -6.73
C ILE A 97 -4.70 -11.06 -8.19
N ASP A 98 -5.90 -10.94 -8.74
CA ASP A 98 -6.20 -11.28 -10.15
C ASP A 98 -5.39 -10.40 -11.12
N ALA A 99 -5.07 -9.17 -10.73
CA ALA A 99 -4.24 -8.25 -11.51
C ALA A 99 -2.74 -8.57 -11.41
N GLY A 100 -2.29 -9.44 -10.50
CA GLY A 100 -0.91 -9.90 -10.37
C GLY A 100 -0.21 -9.58 -9.04
N ALA A 101 -0.91 -9.06 -8.04
CA ALA A 101 -0.35 -8.91 -6.70
C ALA A 101 -0.17 -10.26 -6.00
N SER A 102 0.73 -10.30 -5.03
CA SER A 102 0.94 -11.44 -4.15
C SER A 102 0.39 -11.14 -2.76
N GLU A 103 -0.35 -12.09 -2.17
CA GLU A 103 -0.79 -12.00 -0.79
C GLU A 103 0.42 -12.06 0.15
N ALA A 104 0.55 -11.06 1.01
CA ALA A 104 1.53 -11.04 2.09
C ALA A 104 0.89 -11.39 3.43
N ARG A 105 -0.36 -10.95 3.66
CA ARG A 105 -1.20 -11.34 4.80
C ARG A 105 -2.64 -11.46 4.33
N PRO A 106 -3.36 -12.54 4.73
CA PRO A 106 -4.75 -12.72 4.35
C PRO A 106 -5.66 -11.63 4.93
N ILE A 107 -6.86 -11.51 4.38
CA ILE A 107 -7.87 -10.60 4.92
C ILE A 107 -8.43 -11.21 6.21
N GLU A 108 -8.36 -10.43 7.28
CA GLU A 108 -8.89 -10.77 8.59
C GLU A 108 -9.50 -9.55 9.27
N ASP A 109 -10.44 -9.79 10.19
CA ASP A 109 -10.96 -8.76 11.07
C ASP A 109 -9.93 -8.46 12.16
N GLN A 110 -9.54 -7.20 12.26
CA GLN A 110 -8.52 -6.75 13.17
C GLN A 110 -9.14 -6.22 14.47
N PHE A 111 -8.44 -6.37 15.58
CA PHE A 111 -8.96 -5.97 16.90
C PHE A 111 -9.24 -4.45 17.02
N TRP A 112 -8.70 -3.64 16.13
CA TRP A 112 -8.93 -2.18 16.10
C TRP A 112 -10.12 -1.74 15.26
N GLY A 113 -10.87 -2.69 14.66
CA GLY A 113 -12.12 -2.39 13.96
C GLY A 113 -12.03 -2.33 12.44
N ASP A 114 -10.89 -2.71 11.85
CA ASP A 114 -10.75 -2.84 10.41
C ASP A 114 -10.80 -4.30 9.97
N ARG A 115 -11.42 -4.57 8.83
CA ARG A 115 -11.19 -5.79 8.07
C ARG A 115 -10.11 -5.50 7.04
N MET A 116 -8.95 -6.18 7.13
CA MET A 116 -7.73 -5.77 6.43
C MET A 116 -6.92 -6.97 5.95
N GLY A 117 -6.30 -6.82 4.77
CA GLY A 117 -5.26 -7.70 4.25
C GLY A 117 -4.10 -6.92 3.67
N THR A 118 -2.94 -7.56 3.54
CA THR A 118 -1.73 -6.95 2.99
C THR A 118 -1.26 -7.71 1.76
N LEU A 119 -0.90 -6.99 0.72
CA LEU A 119 -0.35 -7.55 -0.51
C LEU A 119 0.93 -6.81 -0.93
N THR A 120 1.72 -7.48 -1.76
CA THR A 120 2.85 -6.88 -2.47
C THR A 120 2.46 -6.79 -3.94
N ASP A 121 2.60 -5.60 -4.52
CA ASP A 121 2.32 -5.40 -5.93
C ASP A 121 3.43 -6.00 -6.82
N PRO A 122 3.22 -6.11 -8.15
CA PRO A 122 4.22 -6.66 -9.06
C PRO A 122 5.53 -5.86 -9.14
N PHE A 123 5.56 -4.65 -8.57
CA PHE A 123 6.71 -3.72 -8.58
C PHE A 123 7.46 -3.68 -7.25
N GLY A 124 6.98 -4.46 -6.25
CA GLY A 124 7.61 -4.60 -4.94
C GLY A 124 7.13 -3.62 -3.87
N HIS A 125 6.14 -2.78 -4.16
CA HIS A 125 5.50 -1.94 -3.13
C HIS A 125 4.49 -2.75 -2.31
N VAL A 126 4.40 -2.43 -1.02
CA VAL A 126 3.52 -3.10 -0.06
C VAL A 126 2.27 -2.24 0.17
N TRP A 127 1.11 -2.87 0.05
CA TRP A 127 -0.20 -2.23 0.21
C TRP A 127 -1.03 -2.98 1.24
N SER A 128 -1.54 -2.26 2.22
CA SER A 128 -2.56 -2.75 3.14
C SER A 128 -3.91 -2.19 2.69
N LEU A 129 -4.85 -3.08 2.38
CA LEU A 129 -6.20 -2.71 2.00
C LEU A 129 -7.13 -2.96 3.18
N ALA A 130 -7.99 -2.01 3.50
CA ALA A 130 -8.90 -2.09 4.64
C ALA A 130 -10.29 -1.56 4.33
N THR A 131 -11.27 -2.11 5.02
CA THR A 131 -12.60 -1.53 5.22
C THR A 131 -12.81 -1.34 6.71
N HIS A 132 -13.14 -0.12 7.14
CA HIS A 132 -13.50 0.14 8.53
C HIS A 132 -14.88 -0.45 8.81
N VAL A 133 -14.96 -1.42 9.72
CA VAL A 133 -16.17 -2.21 9.97
C VAL A 133 -16.73 -2.04 11.40
N GLU A 134 -15.92 -1.50 12.32
CA GLU A 134 -16.32 -1.30 13.71
C GLU A 134 -15.64 -0.06 14.30
N GLU A 135 -16.44 0.80 14.94
CA GLU A 135 -15.93 1.89 15.79
C GLU A 135 -15.53 1.34 17.15
N VAL A 136 -14.23 1.28 17.44
CA VAL A 136 -13.71 0.76 18.71
C VAL A 136 -13.29 1.91 19.62
N PRO A 137 -13.97 2.10 20.78
CA PRO A 137 -13.59 3.14 21.74
C PRO A 137 -12.14 2.95 22.25
N PRO A 138 -11.41 4.03 22.60
CA PRO A 138 -10.00 3.96 23.01
C PRO A 138 -9.74 2.99 24.16
N GLU A 139 -10.62 2.94 25.16
CA GLU A 139 -10.49 2.01 26.31
C GLU A 139 -10.61 0.55 25.88
N GLU A 140 -11.55 0.26 24.98
CA GLU A 140 -11.73 -1.08 24.43
C GLU A 140 -10.56 -1.47 23.53
N LEU A 141 -10.04 -0.53 22.73
CA LEU A 141 -8.87 -0.74 21.89
C LEU A 141 -7.65 -1.15 22.73
N GLN A 142 -7.40 -0.46 23.84
CA GLN A 142 -6.30 -0.82 24.76
C GLN A 142 -6.49 -2.22 25.33
N ARG A 143 -7.70 -2.55 25.77
CA ARG A 143 -8.04 -3.88 26.32
C ARG A 143 -7.80 -4.99 25.30
N ARG A 144 -8.25 -4.80 24.04
CA ARG A 144 -8.07 -5.75 22.93
C ARG A 144 -6.59 -5.92 22.58
N MET A 145 -5.80 -4.83 22.57
CA MET A 145 -4.35 -4.88 22.34
C MET A 145 -3.63 -5.72 23.42
N GLU A 146 -3.99 -5.55 24.70
CA GLU A 146 -3.41 -6.35 25.79
C GLU A 146 -3.73 -7.84 25.64
N GLN A 147 -4.95 -8.17 25.21
CA GLN A 147 -5.35 -9.57 24.96
C GLN A 147 -4.57 -10.17 23.77
N PHE A 148 -4.44 -9.42 22.69
CA PHE A 148 -3.68 -9.82 21.50
C PHE A 148 -2.22 -10.11 21.86
N SER A 149 -1.56 -9.21 22.58
CA SER A 149 -0.16 -9.38 23.03
C SER A 149 0.03 -10.61 23.92
N LYS A 150 -0.92 -10.93 24.79
CA LYS A 150 -0.87 -12.14 25.63
C LYS A 150 -1.07 -13.43 24.81
N GLY A 151 -1.92 -13.38 23.80
CA GLY A 151 -2.16 -14.50 22.88
C GLY A 151 -0.92 -14.83 22.04
N GLU A 152 -0.24 -13.82 21.50
CA GLU A 152 1.01 -14.02 20.74
C GLU A 152 2.16 -14.58 21.61
N GLN A 153 2.29 -14.15 22.87
CA GLN A 153 3.30 -14.68 23.79
C GLN A 153 3.09 -16.16 24.10
N GLN A 154 1.85 -16.65 24.09
CA GLN A 154 1.53 -18.07 24.31
C GLN A 154 1.70 -18.92 23.05
N ALA A 155 1.67 -18.31 21.87
CA ALA A 155 1.82 -19.00 20.59
C ALA A 155 3.28 -19.18 20.12
N GLN A 156 4.25 -18.52 20.77
CA GLN A 156 5.67 -18.73 20.44
C GLN A 156 6.15 -20.06 21.04
N PRO A 157 6.66 -21.01 20.22
CA PRO A 157 7.31 -22.21 20.74
C PRO A 157 8.53 -21.82 21.56
N ALA A 158 8.69 -22.45 22.72
CA ALA A 158 9.83 -22.25 23.62
C ALA A 158 11.14 -22.35 22.83
N GLN A 159 11.93 -21.29 22.83
CA GLN A 159 13.29 -21.33 22.29
C GLN A 159 14.11 -22.36 23.07
N PRO A 160 14.84 -23.27 22.39
CA PRO A 160 15.74 -24.20 23.11
C PRO A 160 16.80 -23.38 23.84
N GLN A 161 16.92 -23.62 25.15
CA GLN A 161 17.98 -23.02 25.97
C GLN A 161 19.35 -23.52 25.46
N PRO A 162 20.34 -22.64 25.28
CA PRO A 162 21.67 -23.10 24.96
C PRO A 162 22.26 -23.92 26.11
N ALA A 163 22.85 -25.06 25.75
CA ALA A 163 23.54 -25.97 26.67
C ALA A 163 24.83 -25.35 27.23
#